data_3f468f098b7d4e18cfe81067f9f312c8
#
_entry.id   3f468f098b7d4e18cfe81067f9f312c8
#
_cell.length_a   1.000
_cell.length_b   1.000
_cell.length_c   1.000
_cell.angle_alpha   90.00
_cell.angle_beta   90.00
_cell.angle_gamma   90.00
#
_symmetry.space_group_name_H-M   'P 1'
#
loop_
_entity.id
_entity.type
_entity.pdbx_description
1 polymer ?
#
loop_
_entity_poly.entity_id
_entity_poly.type
_entity_poly.pdbx_seq_one_letter_code
_entity_poly.pdbx_strand_id
1 'polypeptide(L)'
;MANDIIPDIKKGNIGTQLKCTMTKPDPNGSGRIAVDISNNDTIKIELESPRGKKTLLNATLTNTGTDGKMSHTDSTGVFDRTGRWRVRGVVTFNSGFKFQGTWTGFFVGE
;
A
#
# COMPACT_ATOMS: atom_id res chain seq x y z
N MET A 1 3.91 -7.31 8.24
CA MET A 1 3.57 -6.03 7.59
C MET A 1 2.13 -5.71 7.85
N ALA A 2 1.85 -4.47 8.16
CA ALA A 2 0.49 -4.02 8.36
C ALA A 2 0.10 -3.05 7.25
N ASN A 3 -1.03 -3.31 6.60
CA ASN A 3 -1.66 -2.41 5.67
C ASN A 3 -2.97 -1.93 6.29
N ASP A 4 -3.07 -0.63 6.49
CA ASP A 4 -4.24 -0.02 7.07
C ASP A 4 -5.15 0.44 5.94
N ILE A 5 -6.30 -0.20 5.79
CA ILE A 5 -7.27 0.11 4.75
C ILE A 5 -8.58 0.48 5.43
N ILE A 6 -9.26 1.48 4.91
CA ILE A 6 -10.60 1.80 5.39
C ILE A 6 -11.47 0.56 5.21
N PRO A 7 -12.03 0.00 6.31
CA PRO A 7 -12.64 -1.34 6.25
C PRO A 7 -13.92 -1.43 5.43
N ASP A 8 -14.58 -0.34 5.14
CA ASP A 8 -15.88 -0.38 4.46
C ASP A 8 -15.79 0.31 3.10
N ILE A 9 -15.06 -0.32 2.19
CA ILE A 9 -14.92 0.20 0.83
C ILE A 9 -16.06 -0.31 -0.03
N LYS A 10 -16.74 0.62 -0.68
CA LYS A 10 -17.85 0.31 -1.60
C LYS A 10 -17.44 0.58 -3.04
N LYS A 11 -18.02 -0.17 -3.95
CA LYS A 11 -17.80 0.03 -5.38
C LYS A 11 -18.15 1.48 -5.75
N GLY A 12 -17.25 2.12 -6.48
CA GLY A 12 -17.47 3.50 -6.96
C GLY A 12 -17.14 4.59 -5.96
N ASN A 13 -16.67 4.25 -4.75
CA ASN A 13 -16.28 5.26 -3.78
C ASN A 13 -15.13 6.11 -4.32
N ILE A 14 -15.19 7.40 -3.99
CA ILE A 14 -14.13 8.37 -4.27
C ILE A 14 -13.69 8.97 -2.95
N GLY A 15 -12.39 9.22 -2.81
CA GLY A 15 -11.85 9.76 -1.57
C GLY A 15 -11.38 8.70 -0.59
N THR A 16 -11.43 7.42 -0.97
CA THR A 16 -10.91 6.35 -0.14
C THR A 16 -9.42 6.53 0.08
N GLN A 17 -9.01 6.54 1.35
CA GLN A 17 -7.60 6.64 1.70
C GLN A 17 -7.01 5.25 1.94
N LEU A 18 -5.96 4.94 1.21
CA LEU A 18 -5.20 3.72 1.38
C LEU A 18 -3.93 4.03 2.16
N LYS A 19 -3.65 3.25 3.19
CA LYS A 19 -2.45 3.40 4.01
C LYS A 19 -1.65 2.11 3.98
N CYS A 20 -0.34 2.22 3.90
CA CYS A 20 0.54 1.08 3.85
C CYS A 20 1.75 1.33 4.74
N THR A 21 2.10 0.35 5.56
CA THR A 21 3.31 0.40 6.38
C THR A 21 4.28 -0.66 5.86
N MET A 22 5.46 -0.21 5.43
CA MET A 22 6.50 -1.11 4.95
C MET A 22 7.29 -1.64 6.13
N THR A 23 7.32 -2.96 6.26
CA THR A 23 8.04 -3.63 7.36
C THR A 23 8.87 -4.78 6.81
N LYS A 24 9.86 -5.20 7.61
CA LYS A 24 10.70 -6.34 7.34
C LYS A 24 10.90 -7.14 8.62
N PRO A 25 11.32 -8.41 8.54
CA PRO A 25 11.64 -9.17 9.76
C PRO A 25 12.72 -8.48 10.56
N ASP A 26 12.57 -8.49 11.88
CA ASP A 26 13.58 -7.95 12.78
C ASP A 26 14.76 -8.93 12.86
N PRO A 27 15.99 -8.54 12.47
CA PRO A 27 17.12 -9.45 12.49
C PRO A 27 17.59 -9.79 13.91
N ASN A 28 17.16 -9.03 14.92
CA ASN A 28 17.63 -9.19 16.30
C ASN A 28 16.59 -9.81 17.22
N GLY A 29 15.43 -10.24 16.70
CA GLY A 29 14.41 -10.74 17.57
C GLY A 29 13.22 -11.29 16.84
N SER A 30 12.10 -11.29 17.52
CA SER A 30 10.82 -11.72 16.96
C SER A 30 10.03 -10.52 16.50
N GLY A 31 9.18 -10.73 15.49
CA GLY A 31 8.33 -9.71 14.97
C GLY A 31 8.93 -8.96 13.78
N ARG A 32 8.44 -7.76 13.57
CA ARG A 32 8.78 -6.97 12.39
C ARG A 32 9.14 -5.55 12.77
N ILE A 33 9.98 -4.93 11.98
CA ILE A 33 10.37 -3.53 12.16
C ILE A 33 10.05 -2.73 10.92
N ALA A 34 9.87 -1.43 11.09
CA ALA A 34 9.62 -0.52 10.00
C ALA A 34 10.82 -0.44 9.06
N VAL A 35 10.54 -0.34 7.76
CA VAL A 35 11.55 -0.03 6.76
C VAL A 35 11.58 1.47 6.57
N ASP A 36 12.76 2.08 6.72
CA ASP A 36 12.93 3.51 6.47
C ASP A 36 12.81 3.76 4.96
N ILE A 37 11.77 4.48 4.56
CA ILE A 37 11.51 4.81 3.17
C ILE A 37 11.72 6.29 2.87
N SER A 38 12.40 7.02 3.77
CA SER A 38 12.68 8.44 3.58
C SER A 38 13.62 8.70 2.39
N ASN A 39 14.48 7.76 2.04
CA ASN A 39 15.40 7.84 0.91
C ASN A 39 14.83 7.20 -0.35
N ASN A 40 13.52 7.31 -0.55
CA ASN A 40 12.87 6.77 -1.73
C ASN A 40 13.11 7.64 -2.96
N ASP A 41 13.17 6.99 -4.12
CA ASP A 41 13.04 7.65 -5.41
C ASP A 41 11.55 7.70 -5.79
N THR A 42 10.86 6.57 -5.64
CA THR A 42 9.41 6.50 -5.85
C THR A 42 8.78 5.62 -4.80
N ILE A 43 7.57 6.00 -4.38
CA ILE A 43 6.71 5.16 -3.54
C ILE A 43 5.36 5.02 -4.22
N LYS A 44 4.86 3.78 -4.25
CA LYS A 44 3.60 3.47 -4.90
C LYS A 44 2.83 2.44 -4.09
N ILE A 45 1.52 2.46 -4.27
CA ILE A 45 0.63 1.43 -3.74
C ILE A 45 0.10 0.66 -4.93
N GLU A 46 0.30 -0.65 -4.93
CA GLU A 46 -0.15 -1.52 -6.01
C GLU A 46 -1.43 -2.23 -5.59
N LEU A 47 -2.44 -2.15 -6.45
CA LEU A 47 -3.71 -2.83 -6.27
C LEU A 47 -3.84 -3.95 -7.30
N GLU A 48 -4.45 -5.06 -6.87
CA GLU A 48 -4.87 -6.11 -7.80
C GLU A 48 -6.36 -6.34 -7.63
N SER A 49 -7.10 -6.22 -8.73
CA SER A 49 -8.54 -6.42 -8.75
C SER A 49 -8.90 -7.91 -8.66
N PRO A 50 -10.18 -8.25 -8.42
CA PRO A 50 -10.61 -9.65 -8.41
C PRO A 50 -10.33 -10.39 -9.71
N ARG A 51 -10.17 -9.66 -10.82
CA ARG A 51 -9.85 -10.25 -12.12
C ARG A 51 -8.36 -10.30 -12.43
N GLY A 52 -7.51 -9.90 -11.48
CA GLY A 52 -6.07 -9.93 -11.65
C GLY A 52 -5.48 -8.70 -12.32
N LYS A 53 -6.26 -7.65 -12.55
CA LYS A 53 -5.73 -6.40 -13.10
C LYS A 53 -4.95 -5.66 -12.03
N LYS A 54 -3.71 -5.29 -12.32
CA LYS A 54 -2.86 -4.54 -11.40
C LYS A 54 -2.83 -3.06 -11.76
N THR A 55 -2.89 -2.22 -10.75
CA THR A 55 -2.86 -0.77 -10.88
C THR A 55 -1.85 -0.21 -9.89
N LEU A 56 -0.95 0.64 -10.37
CA LEU A 56 0.01 1.35 -9.52
C LEU A 56 -0.51 2.76 -9.24
N LEU A 57 -0.62 3.09 -7.96
CA LEU A 57 -1.08 4.40 -7.52
C LEU A 57 0.09 5.14 -6.88
N ASN A 58 0.23 6.41 -7.19
CA ASN A 58 1.26 7.23 -6.55
C ASN A 58 0.93 7.41 -5.08
N ALA A 59 1.92 7.26 -4.22
CA ALA A 59 1.77 7.43 -2.79
C ALA A 59 2.62 8.59 -2.29
N THR A 60 2.28 9.08 -1.11
CA THR A 60 3.05 10.10 -0.40
C THR A 60 3.42 9.57 0.98
N LEU A 61 4.52 10.09 1.53
CA LEU A 61 4.88 9.75 2.90
C LEU A 61 3.83 10.30 3.86
N THR A 62 3.41 9.48 4.81
CA THR A 62 2.46 9.92 5.85
C THR A 62 3.13 10.90 6.81
N ASN A 63 4.37 10.60 7.16
CA ASN A 63 5.19 11.46 8.01
C ASN A 63 6.55 11.67 7.35
N THR A 64 7.64 11.36 8.05
CA THR A 64 9.01 11.51 7.53
C THR A 64 9.46 10.35 6.66
N GLY A 65 8.75 9.23 6.70
CA GLY A 65 9.13 8.00 6.00
C GLY A 65 10.00 7.05 6.79
N THR A 66 10.56 7.48 7.91
CA THR A 66 11.37 6.61 8.76
C THR A 66 10.52 5.52 9.44
N ASP A 67 9.24 5.76 9.56
CA ASP A 67 8.27 4.79 10.11
C ASP A 67 7.71 3.82 9.06
N GLY A 68 8.16 3.93 7.82
CA GLY A 68 7.71 3.07 6.72
C GLY A 68 6.31 3.34 6.22
N LYS A 69 5.69 4.43 6.62
CA LYS A 69 4.28 4.70 6.32
C LYS A 69 4.10 5.58 5.08
N MET A 70 3.20 5.15 4.21
CA MET A 70 2.81 5.92 3.04
C MET A 70 1.30 5.80 2.82
N SER A 71 0.75 6.72 2.06
CA SER A 71 -0.68 6.76 1.82
C SER A 71 -1.00 7.28 0.42
N HIS A 72 -2.21 6.95 -0.03
CA HIS A 72 -2.78 7.45 -1.27
C HIS A 72 -4.27 7.68 -1.06
N THR A 73 -4.76 8.83 -1.50
CA THR A 73 -6.20 9.10 -1.51
C THR A 73 -6.70 8.94 -2.95
N ASP A 74 -7.64 8.01 -3.13
CA ASP A 74 -8.20 7.75 -4.45
C ASP A 74 -9.16 8.87 -4.84
N SER A 75 -8.91 9.48 -5.99
CA SER A 75 -9.75 10.54 -6.53
C SER A 75 -10.47 10.13 -7.81
N THR A 76 -10.30 8.89 -8.27
CA THR A 76 -10.77 8.46 -9.60
C THR A 76 -11.80 7.35 -9.55
N GLY A 77 -12.14 6.82 -8.37
CA GLY A 77 -13.05 5.69 -8.28
C GLY A 77 -12.42 4.39 -8.77
N VAL A 78 -11.17 4.13 -8.36
CA VAL A 78 -10.42 2.96 -8.81
C VAL A 78 -11.11 1.64 -8.42
N PHE A 79 -11.90 1.65 -7.33
CA PHE A 79 -12.63 0.47 -6.87
C PHE A 79 -13.92 0.32 -7.69
N ASP A 80 -13.78 -0.11 -8.92
CA ASP A 80 -14.84 -0.14 -9.92
C ASP A 80 -15.58 -1.48 -9.97
N ARG A 81 -15.26 -2.42 -9.10
CA ARG A 81 -15.99 -3.69 -9.02
C ARG A 81 -15.92 -4.28 -7.63
N THR A 82 -16.95 -5.02 -7.29
CA THR A 82 -17.03 -5.73 -6.01
C THR A 82 -16.16 -6.97 -6.04
N GLY A 83 -15.76 -7.43 -4.86
CA GLY A 83 -15.03 -8.67 -4.69
C GLY A 83 -13.75 -8.50 -3.90
N ARG A 84 -12.90 -9.48 -4.01
CA ARG A 84 -11.66 -9.56 -3.25
C ARG A 84 -10.53 -8.87 -4.01
N TRP A 85 -10.00 -7.84 -3.41
CA TRP A 85 -8.85 -7.09 -3.91
C TRP A 85 -7.62 -7.39 -3.06
N ARG A 86 -6.45 -7.07 -3.58
CA ARG A 86 -5.19 -7.13 -2.82
C ARG A 86 -4.43 -5.83 -2.98
N VAL A 87 -3.66 -5.50 -1.96
CA VAL A 87 -2.85 -4.28 -1.92
C VAL A 87 -1.47 -4.57 -1.37
N ARG A 88 -0.47 -3.90 -1.89
CA ARG A 88 0.87 -3.89 -1.31
C ARG A 88 1.57 -2.57 -1.61
N GLY A 89 2.59 -2.24 -0.80
CA GLY A 89 3.46 -1.12 -1.08
C GLY A 89 4.62 -1.52 -1.98
N VAL A 90 5.08 -0.59 -2.80
CA VAL A 90 6.25 -0.76 -3.67
C VAL A 90 7.11 0.48 -3.53
N VAL A 91 8.36 0.31 -3.11
CA VAL A 91 9.29 1.41 -2.91
C VAL A 91 10.53 1.17 -3.76
N THR A 92 10.92 2.18 -4.53
CA THR A 92 12.22 2.19 -5.22
C THR A 92 13.09 3.22 -4.53
N PHE A 93 14.26 2.81 -4.06
CA PHE A 93 15.19 3.68 -3.36
C PHE A 93 16.11 4.39 -4.33
N ASN A 94 16.74 5.47 -3.86
CA ASN A 94 17.70 6.24 -4.66
C ASN A 94 18.86 5.39 -5.15
N SER A 95 19.19 4.32 -4.44
CA SER A 95 20.23 3.36 -4.84
C SER A 95 19.81 2.45 -5.98
N GLY A 96 18.53 2.48 -6.37
CA GLY A 96 17.97 1.57 -7.38
C GLY A 96 17.36 0.30 -6.79
N PHE A 97 17.53 0.05 -5.49
CA PHE A 97 16.93 -1.11 -4.85
C PHE A 97 15.42 -0.97 -4.80
N LYS A 98 14.72 -2.03 -5.19
CA LYS A 98 13.25 -2.05 -5.17
C LYS A 98 12.77 -2.99 -4.07
N PHE A 99 11.90 -2.49 -3.20
CA PHE A 99 11.33 -3.26 -2.10
C PHE A 99 9.83 -3.37 -2.29
N GLN A 100 9.32 -4.60 -2.30
CA GLN A 100 7.89 -4.87 -2.43
C GLN A 100 7.39 -5.48 -1.14
N GLY A 101 6.27 -4.94 -0.64
CA GLY A 101 5.63 -5.46 0.54
C GLY A 101 4.82 -6.72 0.25
N THR A 102 4.29 -7.31 1.32
CA THR A 102 3.43 -8.49 1.23
C THR A 102 2.03 -8.08 0.80
N TRP A 103 1.43 -8.84 -0.10
CA TRP A 103 0.04 -8.64 -0.48
C TRP A 103 -0.91 -8.81 0.71
N THR A 104 -1.85 -7.91 0.84
CA THR A 104 -2.92 -7.98 1.85
C THR A 104 -4.27 -7.92 1.15
N GLY A 105 -5.13 -8.87 1.44
CA GLY A 105 -6.46 -8.93 0.85
C GLY A 105 -7.46 -8.06 1.59
N PHE A 106 -8.43 -7.52 0.85
CA PHE A 106 -9.56 -6.79 1.41
C PHE A 106 -10.76 -6.93 0.49
N PHE A 107 -11.93 -6.53 0.96
CA PHE A 107 -13.18 -6.72 0.24
C PHE A 107 -13.80 -5.38 -0.16
N VAL A 108 -14.25 -5.30 -1.41
CA VAL A 108 -15.01 -4.15 -1.90
C VAL A 108 -16.46 -4.58 -2.06
N GLY A 109 -17.36 -3.93 -1.33
CA GLY A 109 -18.78 -4.24 -1.34
C GLY A 109 -19.58 -3.39 -2.33
N GLU A 110 -20.87 -3.70 -2.37
CA GLU A 110 -21.84 -2.94 -3.15
C GLU A 110 -22.05 -1.54 -2.60
#